data_24e58c63c87eb57a21622eb685b3b8e9
#
_entry.id   24e58c63c87eb57a21622eb685b3b8e9
#
_cell.length_a   1.000
_cell.length_b   1.000
_cell.length_c   1.000
_cell.angle_alpha   90.00
_cell.angle_beta   90.00
_cell.angle_gamma   90.00
#
_symmetry.space_group_name_H-M   'P 1'
#
loop_
_entity.id
_entity.type
_entity.pdbx_description
1 polymer ?
#
loop_
_entity_poly.entity_id
_entity_poly.type
_entity_poly.pdbx_seq_one_letter_code
_entity_poly.pdbx_strand_id
1 'polypeptide(L)'
;MNNEKECAVYLQTQKAYHRAMEEMRKKWRSYGKAAGRITLKRTSEEERRAVSGITGKRYLSDTICFSFAEFERGLQKTRFAPVDMQKLLECYFHEKMMTNQKQMEQEQNQKQQFLKKIRSSIQEETEPASIAAQWLSAMLSEKKFGWQIVMREYEKNVWQTEKMVRYVCRAVSQLEQWKRSEEIVPLAVAAAEISGNPHYFDRNTTEGSLFTQALCWYEKAELPQNTYQWRELLQCVGIVPDNISSLVHAFGIRLKKQEIWHPAYEAFCRCGEPYVLTMENLKGITEVQPVGTCVYIVENEMVFSYLMEQVQGKKVSLLCTSGQPRYAALKLISLIVQSGIPIYYSGDLDPDGIGIADRLWQRFGNRICFFGMSPEDYRNSLSKEAFGENGRKKLEHIRNPLLRETAELVRKTGKAGYQENILKELFENIVRGNPNQNL
;
A
#
# COMPACT_ATOMS: atom_id res chain seq x y z
N MET A 1 -38.14 40.77 23.90
CA MET A 1 -37.85 39.48 24.57
C MET A 1 -38.01 38.40 23.50
N ASN A 2 -37.15 37.40 23.50
CA ASN A 2 -37.19 36.39 22.44
C ASN A 2 -38.02 35.21 22.95
N ASN A 3 -39.32 35.21 22.62
CA ASN A 3 -40.31 34.24 23.11
C ASN A 3 -39.85 32.79 22.81
N GLU A 4 -39.14 32.54 21.69
CA GLU A 4 -38.64 31.23 21.31
C GLU A 4 -37.55 30.76 22.28
N LYS A 5 -36.66 31.66 22.78
CA LYS A 5 -35.64 31.30 23.78
C LYS A 5 -36.26 30.94 25.13
N GLU A 6 -37.21 31.73 25.60
CA GLU A 6 -37.92 31.44 26.85
C GLU A 6 -38.70 30.12 26.76
N CYS A 7 -39.37 29.89 25.64
CA CYS A 7 -40.07 28.64 25.37
C CYS A 7 -39.12 27.46 25.31
N ALA A 8 -37.98 27.60 24.63
CA ALA A 8 -36.96 26.56 24.54
C ALA A 8 -36.41 26.17 25.92
N VAL A 9 -36.05 27.14 26.75
CA VAL A 9 -35.58 26.90 28.12
C VAL A 9 -36.65 26.19 28.94
N TYR A 10 -37.92 26.62 28.86
CA TYR A 10 -39.03 25.96 29.56
C TYR A 10 -39.16 24.49 29.12
N LEU A 11 -39.15 24.23 27.83
CA LEU A 11 -39.27 22.86 27.30
C LEU A 11 -38.03 21.99 27.62
N GLN A 12 -36.81 22.56 27.68
CA GLN A 12 -35.58 21.87 28.07
C GLN A 12 -35.57 21.50 29.57
N THR A 13 -36.12 22.36 30.46
CA THR A 13 -36.19 22.05 31.88
C THR A 13 -37.12 20.91 32.23
N GLN A 14 -38.07 20.59 31.34
CA GLN A 14 -38.98 19.47 31.48
C GLN A 14 -38.63 18.32 30.52
N LYS A 15 -37.92 17.33 31.02
CA LYS A 15 -37.45 16.16 30.24
C LYS A 15 -38.57 15.45 29.46
N ALA A 16 -39.79 15.55 29.92
CA ALA A 16 -40.98 14.96 29.28
C ALA A 16 -41.25 15.45 27.86
N TYR A 17 -40.72 16.63 27.45
CA TYR A 17 -40.86 17.12 26.09
C TYR A 17 -39.76 16.62 25.14
N HIS A 18 -38.64 16.14 25.68
CA HIS A 18 -37.44 15.91 24.87
C HIS A 18 -37.67 14.99 23.65
N ARG A 19 -38.31 13.85 23.83
CA ARG A 19 -38.61 12.90 22.73
C ARG A 19 -39.54 13.52 21.68
N ALA A 20 -40.53 14.30 22.12
CA ALA A 20 -41.42 15.02 21.20
C ALA A 20 -40.66 16.05 20.37
N MET A 21 -39.77 16.82 20.99
CA MET A 21 -38.92 17.82 20.32
C MET A 21 -37.97 17.15 19.34
N GLU A 22 -37.35 15.99 19.68
CA GLU A 22 -36.52 15.24 18.77
C GLU A 22 -37.27 14.74 17.52
N GLU A 23 -38.46 14.19 17.69
CA GLU A 23 -39.27 13.74 16.55
C GLU A 23 -39.74 14.91 15.69
N MET A 24 -40.07 16.07 16.31
CA MET A 24 -40.38 17.30 15.58
C MET A 24 -39.16 17.82 14.80
N ARG A 25 -37.93 17.77 15.36
CA ARG A 25 -36.68 18.08 14.65
C ARG A 25 -36.52 17.22 13.42
N LYS A 26 -36.69 15.88 13.55
CA LYS A 26 -36.58 14.93 12.38
C LYS A 26 -37.63 15.29 11.32
N LYS A 27 -38.87 15.56 11.70
CA LYS A 27 -39.93 15.96 10.77
C LYS A 27 -39.63 17.28 10.08
N TRP A 28 -39.16 18.27 10.85
CA TRP A 28 -38.79 19.57 10.29
C TRP A 28 -37.65 19.44 9.29
N ARG A 29 -36.62 18.65 9.60
CA ARG A 29 -35.51 18.34 8.66
C ARG A 29 -36.02 17.69 7.38
N SER A 30 -37.02 16.82 7.45
CA SER A 30 -37.60 16.16 6.30
C SER A 30 -38.49 17.06 5.42
N TYR A 31 -39.30 17.93 6.03
CA TYR A 31 -40.33 18.69 5.31
C TYR A 31 -40.04 20.17 5.18
N GLY A 32 -39.13 20.73 5.94
CA GLY A 32 -38.84 22.18 5.98
C GLY A 32 -39.92 23.04 6.57
N LYS A 33 -40.92 22.43 7.23
CA LYS A 33 -42.07 23.09 7.87
C LYS A 33 -42.65 22.22 8.96
N ALA A 34 -43.53 22.79 9.80
CA ALA A 34 -44.28 22.08 10.84
C ALA A 34 -45.32 21.12 10.27
N ALA A 35 -44.86 20.03 9.65
CA ALA A 35 -45.70 19.04 8.98
C ALA A 35 -45.41 17.62 9.46
N GLY A 36 -46.35 16.73 9.21
CA GLY A 36 -46.22 15.31 9.51
C GLY A 36 -46.78 14.91 10.87
N ARG A 37 -46.90 13.60 11.06
CA ARG A 37 -47.41 12.96 12.25
C ARG A 37 -46.27 12.48 13.13
N ILE A 38 -46.35 12.73 14.44
CA ILE A 38 -45.39 12.31 15.44
C ILE A 38 -46.02 11.20 16.26
N THR A 39 -45.31 10.07 16.38
CA THR A 39 -45.77 8.93 17.16
C THR A 39 -44.69 8.57 18.18
N LEU A 40 -45.02 8.66 19.46
CA LEU A 40 -44.17 8.25 20.56
C LEU A 40 -44.74 6.98 21.18
N LYS A 41 -43.97 5.91 21.16
CA LYS A 41 -44.34 4.62 21.75
C LYS A 41 -43.73 4.49 23.15
N ARG A 42 -44.36 3.71 24.02
CA ARG A 42 -43.92 3.46 25.42
C ARG A 42 -43.67 4.76 26.16
N THR A 43 -44.66 5.67 26.13
CA THR A 43 -44.58 6.97 26.78
C THR A 43 -44.84 6.84 28.27
N SER A 44 -44.11 7.61 29.06
CA SER A 44 -44.40 7.78 30.49
C SER A 44 -45.66 8.60 30.71
N GLU A 45 -46.23 8.57 31.91
CA GLU A 45 -47.38 9.40 32.27
C GLU A 45 -47.06 10.90 32.18
N GLU A 46 -45.83 11.26 32.56
CA GLU A 46 -45.31 12.63 32.47
C GLU A 46 -45.26 13.13 31.02
N GLU A 47 -44.74 12.28 30.08
CA GLU A 47 -44.72 12.61 28.64
C GLU A 47 -46.13 12.82 28.09
N ARG A 48 -47.06 11.92 28.45
CA ARG A 48 -48.49 12.07 28.05
C ARG A 48 -49.12 13.34 28.55
N ARG A 49 -48.91 13.68 29.83
CA ARG A 49 -49.43 14.94 30.44
C ARG A 49 -48.80 16.16 29.77
N ALA A 50 -47.50 16.15 29.55
CA ALA A 50 -46.78 17.25 28.92
C ALA A 50 -47.31 17.54 27.50
N VAL A 51 -47.39 16.52 26.66
CA VAL A 51 -47.91 16.67 25.28
C VAL A 51 -49.39 17.02 25.28
N SER A 52 -50.19 16.46 26.21
CA SER A 52 -51.63 16.82 26.39
C SER A 52 -51.79 18.29 26.71
N GLY A 53 -50.94 18.85 27.59
CA GLY A 53 -50.98 20.24 27.99
C GLY A 53 -50.79 21.24 26.85
N ILE A 54 -49.99 20.85 25.84
CA ILE A 54 -49.79 21.70 24.65
C ILE A 54 -50.87 21.42 23.58
N THR A 55 -51.09 20.12 23.25
CA THR A 55 -52.00 19.77 22.14
C THR A 55 -53.48 19.92 22.49
N GLY A 56 -53.81 20.01 23.77
CA GLY A 56 -55.20 20.02 24.26
C GLY A 56 -55.92 18.66 24.13
N LYS A 57 -55.21 17.61 23.78
CA LYS A 57 -55.76 16.24 23.61
C LYS A 57 -55.42 15.37 24.83
N ARG A 58 -56.34 14.50 25.23
CA ARG A 58 -56.13 13.53 26.30
C ARG A 58 -55.58 12.22 25.70
N TYR A 59 -54.40 11.74 26.15
CA TYR A 59 -53.79 10.51 25.74
C TYR A 59 -53.88 9.46 26.86
N LEU A 60 -54.61 8.35 26.59
CA LEU A 60 -54.83 7.28 27.57
C LEU A 60 -53.90 6.09 27.35
N SER A 61 -53.41 5.91 26.12
CA SER A 61 -52.51 4.82 25.74
C SER A 61 -51.03 5.21 25.96
N ASP A 62 -50.16 4.21 26.12
CA ASP A 62 -48.71 4.37 26.17
C ASP A 62 -48.11 4.79 24.80
N THR A 63 -48.92 4.73 23.75
CA THR A 63 -48.55 5.27 22.44
C THR A 63 -49.37 6.52 22.16
N ILE A 64 -48.69 7.65 22.02
CA ILE A 64 -49.34 8.93 21.70
C ILE A 64 -49.04 9.32 20.25
N CYS A 65 -50.05 9.90 19.61
CA CYS A 65 -49.94 10.35 18.24
C CYS A 65 -50.57 11.72 18.06
N PHE A 66 -49.79 12.66 17.52
CA PHE A 66 -50.24 14.05 17.24
C PHE A 66 -49.58 14.54 15.95
N SER A 67 -50.14 15.55 15.31
CA SER A 67 -49.49 16.23 14.22
C SER A 67 -48.55 17.34 14.70
N PHE A 68 -47.50 17.61 13.97
CA PHE A 68 -46.58 18.71 14.26
C PHE A 68 -47.36 20.06 14.32
N ALA A 69 -48.26 20.27 13.36
CA ALA A 69 -49.12 21.46 13.33
C ALA A 69 -50.09 21.59 14.53
N GLU A 70 -50.53 20.46 15.13
CA GLU A 70 -51.32 20.51 16.36
C GLU A 70 -50.50 21.02 17.55
N PHE A 71 -49.24 20.56 17.66
CA PHE A 71 -48.33 21.02 18.71
C PHE A 71 -48.02 22.52 18.54
N GLU A 72 -47.69 22.96 17.32
CA GLU A 72 -47.49 24.36 16.98
C GLU A 72 -48.67 25.21 17.34
N ARG A 73 -49.88 24.86 16.91
CA ARG A 73 -51.13 25.58 17.28
C ARG A 73 -51.37 25.61 18.79
N GLY A 74 -50.98 24.54 19.50
CA GLY A 74 -51.07 24.51 20.96
C GLY A 74 -50.12 25.51 21.60
N LEU A 75 -48.88 25.62 21.13
CA LEU A 75 -47.91 26.60 21.62
C LEU A 75 -48.38 28.05 21.40
N GLN A 76 -49.07 28.35 20.29
CA GLN A 76 -49.64 29.66 20.01
C GLN A 76 -50.75 30.07 21.00
N LYS A 77 -51.24 29.15 21.85
CA LYS A 77 -52.22 29.43 22.91
C LYS A 77 -51.57 29.57 24.30
N THR A 78 -50.26 29.46 24.38
CA THR A 78 -49.48 29.60 25.60
C THR A 78 -48.99 31.05 25.82
N ARG A 79 -48.43 31.29 26.97
CA ARG A 79 -47.81 32.59 27.30
C ARG A 79 -46.61 32.94 26.41
N PHE A 80 -46.09 31.97 25.63
CA PHE A 80 -44.94 32.15 24.76
C PHE A 80 -45.34 32.65 23.36
N ALA A 81 -46.63 32.73 23.04
CA ALA A 81 -47.07 33.21 21.73
C ALA A 81 -46.64 34.68 21.45
N PRO A 82 -46.28 35.02 20.20
CA PRO A 82 -46.15 34.15 19.06
C PRO A 82 -44.81 33.36 19.06
N VAL A 83 -44.82 32.11 18.59
CA VAL A 83 -43.64 31.22 18.52
C VAL A 83 -43.46 30.76 17.09
N ASP A 84 -42.27 31.01 16.54
CA ASP A 84 -41.81 30.40 15.29
C ASP A 84 -41.18 29.05 15.59
N MET A 85 -41.69 27.97 14.98
CA MET A 85 -41.24 26.61 15.26
C MET A 85 -39.84 26.35 14.80
N GLN A 86 -39.36 26.96 13.71
CA GLN A 86 -37.97 26.83 13.26
C GLN A 86 -37.04 27.44 14.32
N LYS A 87 -37.29 28.68 14.74
CA LYS A 87 -36.46 29.35 15.73
C LYS A 87 -36.53 28.66 17.10
N LEU A 88 -37.71 28.12 17.47
CA LEU A 88 -37.83 27.33 18.69
C LEU A 88 -36.93 26.09 18.64
N LEU A 89 -36.96 25.33 17.56
CA LEU A 89 -36.12 24.15 17.40
C LEU A 89 -34.62 24.53 17.38
N GLU A 90 -34.25 25.63 16.70
CA GLU A 90 -32.88 26.16 16.71
C GLU A 90 -32.41 26.53 18.13
N CYS A 91 -33.25 27.19 18.91
CA CYS A 91 -32.97 27.52 20.31
C CYS A 91 -32.90 26.27 21.19
N TYR A 92 -33.79 25.30 21.00
CA TYR A 92 -33.88 24.09 21.82
C TYR A 92 -32.67 23.18 21.60
N PHE A 93 -32.22 22.99 20.35
CA PHE A 93 -31.11 22.11 20.01
C PHE A 93 -29.76 22.83 19.86
N HIS A 94 -29.74 24.16 20.03
CA HIS A 94 -28.53 24.99 19.80
C HIS A 94 -27.89 24.79 18.44
N GLU A 95 -28.72 24.54 17.42
CA GLU A 95 -28.26 24.28 16.05
C GLU A 95 -29.15 25.00 15.02
N LYS A 96 -28.56 25.34 13.86
CA LYS A 96 -29.33 25.94 12.77
C LYS A 96 -30.16 24.87 12.06
N MET A 97 -31.45 25.08 11.92
CA MET A 97 -32.34 24.12 11.27
C MET A 97 -32.18 24.17 9.75
N MET A 98 -31.70 23.09 9.20
CA MET A 98 -31.59 22.87 7.75
C MET A 98 -32.34 21.61 7.34
N THR A 99 -32.98 21.65 6.15
CA THR A 99 -33.60 20.45 5.62
C THR A 99 -32.52 19.47 5.15
N ASN A 100 -32.82 18.18 5.20
CA ASN A 100 -31.91 17.14 4.71
C ASN A 100 -31.49 17.39 3.24
N GLN A 101 -32.41 17.87 2.41
CA GLN A 101 -32.11 18.23 1.02
C GLN A 101 -31.08 19.37 0.92
N LYS A 102 -31.30 20.48 1.67
CA LYS A 102 -30.36 21.61 1.68
C LYS A 102 -29.00 21.21 2.24
N GLN A 103 -28.97 20.35 3.25
CA GLN A 103 -27.73 19.81 3.80
C GLN A 103 -26.99 19.00 2.76
N MET A 104 -27.66 18.06 2.06
CA MET A 104 -27.06 17.27 0.98
C MET A 104 -26.56 18.15 -0.18
N GLU A 105 -27.33 19.17 -0.57
CA GLU A 105 -26.92 20.13 -1.61
C GLU A 105 -25.67 20.92 -1.17
N GLN A 106 -25.60 21.33 0.08
CA GLN A 106 -24.44 22.03 0.62
C GLN A 106 -23.21 21.14 0.65
N GLU A 107 -23.34 19.91 1.12
CA GLU A 107 -22.25 18.91 1.14
C GLU A 107 -21.76 18.60 -0.28
N GLN A 108 -22.68 18.44 -1.25
CA GLN A 108 -22.31 18.22 -2.64
C GLN A 108 -21.59 19.43 -3.24
N ASN A 109 -22.06 20.64 -2.96
CA ASN A 109 -21.42 21.87 -3.43
C ASN A 109 -20.01 22.05 -2.85
N GLN A 110 -19.83 21.78 -1.55
CA GLN A 110 -18.52 21.82 -0.90
C GLN A 110 -17.56 20.80 -1.53
N LYS A 111 -18.04 19.58 -1.77
CA LYS A 111 -17.25 18.54 -2.45
C LYS A 111 -16.86 18.94 -3.88
N GLN A 112 -17.78 19.52 -4.63
CA GLN A 112 -17.49 20.00 -5.98
C GLN A 112 -16.47 21.16 -5.98
N GLN A 113 -16.58 22.08 -5.03
CA GLN A 113 -15.63 23.18 -4.85
C GLN A 113 -14.23 22.65 -4.51
N PHE A 114 -14.14 21.67 -3.61
CA PHE A 114 -12.87 20.99 -3.28
C PHE A 114 -12.24 20.35 -4.52
N LEU A 115 -13.02 19.58 -5.29
CA LEU A 115 -12.51 18.92 -6.50
C LEU A 115 -12.06 19.92 -7.59
N LYS A 116 -12.80 21.03 -7.73
CA LYS A 116 -12.39 22.13 -8.62
C LYS A 116 -11.09 22.77 -8.15
N LYS A 117 -10.98 23.04 -6.85
CA LYS A 117 -9.78 23.65 -6.25
C LYS A 117 -8.54 22.78 -6.42
N ILE A 118 -8.63 21.47 -6.21
CA ILE A 118 -7.52 20.54 -6.48
C ILE A 118 -7.13 20.62 -7.95
N ARG A 119 -8.09 20.58 -8.86
CA ARG A 119 -7.79 20.64 -10.30
C ARG A 119 -7.10 21.95 -10.70
N SER A 120 -7.60 23.09 -10.24
CA SER A 120 -7.01 24.39 -10.58
C SER A 120 -5.62 24.57 -9.96
N SER A 121 -5.41 24.21 -8.69
CA SER A 121 -4.11 24.37 -8.05
C SER A 121 -3.01 23.53 -8.69
N ILE A 122 -3.35 22.38 -9.27
CA ILE A 122 -2.37 21.54 -9.98
C ILE A 122 -2.12 22.09 -11.40
N GLN A 123 -3.13 22.63 -12.06
CA GLN A 123 -2.95 23.31 -13.36
C GLN A 123 -2.09 24.57 -13.27
N GLU A 124 -2.09 25.24 -12.12
CA GLU A 124 -1.21 26.40 -11.86
C GLU A 124 0.24 25.98 -11.57
N GLU A 125 0.46 24.80 -10.97
CA GLU A 125 1.79 24.30 -10.60
C GLU A 125 2.43 23.42 -11.69
N THR A 126 1.66 22.89 -12.65
CA THR A 126 2.13 21.93 -13.66
C THR A 126 1.56 22.24 -15.04
N GLU A 127 2.29 21.85 -16.09
CA GLU A 127 1.77 21.95 -17.46
C GLU A 127 0.49 21.10 -17.63
N PRO A 128 -0.48 21.55 -18.44
CA PRO A 128 -1.75 20.85 -18.66
C PRO A 128 -1.59 19.40 -19.18
N ALA A 129 -0.51 19.12 -19.88
CA ALA A 129 -0.18 17.78 -20.42
C ALA A 129 0.70 16.95 -19.49
N SER A 130 1.02 17.43 -18.27
CA SER A 130 1.86 16.71 -17.34
C SER A 130 1.26 15.38 -16.88
N ILE A 131 2.12 14.43 -16.51
CA ILE A 131 1.69 13.12 -15.96
C ILE A 131 0.81 13.30 -14.72
N ALA A 132 1.13 14.27 -13.87
CA ALA A 132 0.32 14.59 -12.69
C ALA A 132 -1.10 15.05 -13.05
N ALA A 133 -1.25 15.91 -14.05
CA ALA A 133 -2.55 16.35 -14.54
C ALA A 133 -3.36 15.20 -15.16
N GLN A 134 -2.68 14.30 -15.90
CA GLN A 134 -3.31 13.12 -16.49
C GLN A 134 -3.76 12.12 -15.40
N TRP A 135 -2.91 11.82 -14.41
CA TRP A 135 -3.28 10.96 -13.29
C TRP A 135 -4.46 11.53 -12.50
N LEU A 136 -4.40 12.81 -12.15
CA LEU A 136 -5.48 13.48 -11.43
C LEU A 136 -6.79 13.42 -12.21
N SER A 137 -6.74 13.69 -13.52
CA SER A 137 -7.91 13.61 -14.39
C SER A 137 -8.50 12.20 -14.42
N ALA A 138 -7.66 11.16 -14.55
CA ALA A 138 -8.07 9.76 -14.52
C ALA A 138 -8.69 9.39 -13.15
N MET A 139 -8.05 9.79 -12.05
CA MET A 139 -8.56 9.55 -10.69
C MET A 139 -9.94 10.18 -10.49
N LEU A 140 -10.14 11.42 -10.94
CA LEU A 140 -11.40 12.16 -10.77
C LEU A 140 -12.52 11.63 -11.67
N SER A 141 -12.21 11.27 -12.93
CA SER A 141 -13.21 10.81 -13.91
C SER A 141 -13.62 9.35 -13.67
N GLU A 142 -12.66 8.46 -13.42
CA GLU A 142 -12.92 7.03 -13.27
C GLU A 142 -13.26 6.61 -11.84
N LYS A 143 -13.03 7.51 -10.86
CA LYS A 143 -13.17 7.22 -9.41
C LYS A 143 -12.34 6.01 -8.97
N LYS A 144 -11.12 5.88 -9.54
CA LYS A 144 -10.11 4.85 -9.27
C LYS A 144 -8.80 5.50 -8.85
N PHE A 145 -7.71 4.76 -8.83
CA PHE A 145 -6.33 5.25 -8.70
C PHE A 145 -6.07 6.17 -7.51
N GLY A 146 -6.70 5.85 -6.37
CA GLY A 146 -6.59 6.62 -5.13
C GLY A 146 -7.82 7.43 -4.75
N TRP A 147 -8.88 7.47 -5.58
CA TRP A 147 -10.12 8.17 -5.29
C TRP A 147 -10.69 7.88 -3.90
N GLN A 148 -10.77 6.61 -3.50
CA GLN A 148 -11.32 6.23 -2.19
C GLN A 148 -10.48 6.77 -1.03
N ILE A 149 -9.15 6.80 -1.20
CA ILE A 149 -8.24 7.38 -0.20
C ILE A 149 -8.52 8.88 -0.06
N VAL A 150 -8.55 9.60 -1.18
CA VAL A 150 -8.79 11.05 -1.20
C VAL A 150 -10.16 11.38 -0.58
N MET A 151 -11.21 10.65 -0.90
CA MET A 151 -12.55 10.91 -0.37
C MET A 151 -12.66 10.59 1.13
N ARG A 152 -12.06 9.53 1.59
CA ARG A 152 -12.01 9.19 3.02
C ARG A 152 -11.26 10.25 3.84
N GLU A 153 -10.15 10.77 3.32
CA GLU A 153 -9.39 11.82 4.01
C GLU A 153 -10.07 13.19 3.91
N TYR A 154 -10.79 13.48 2.81
CA TYR A 154 -11.62 14.68 2.65
C TYR A 154 -12.66 14.80 3.78
N GLU A 155 -13.31 13.70 4.15
CA GLU A 155 -14.28 13.67 5.24
C GLU A 155 -13.66 13.99 6.61
N LYS A 156 -12.37 13.71 6.79
CA LYS A 156 -11.64 14.00 8.02
C LYS A 156 -11.11 15.43 8.07
N ASN A 157 -10.42 15.87 7.02
CA ASN A 157 -9.79 17.18 6.96
C ASN A 157 -9.51 17.63 5.53
N VAL A 158 -10.29 18.56 5.03
CA VAL A 158 -10.22 19.09 3.66
C VAL A 158 -8.84 19.67 3.33
N TRP A 159 -8.27 20.47 4.24
CA TRP A 159 -6.98 21.13 4.02
C TRP A 159 -5.79 20.14 3.93
N GLN A 160 -5.77 19.17 4.84
CA GLN A 160 -4.73 18.12 4.80
C GLN A 160 -4.85 17.26 3.55
N THR A 161 -6.05 16.96 3.11
CA THR A 161 -6.29 16.19 1.89
C THR A 161 -5.83 16.95 0.65
N GLU A 162 -6.09 18.26 0.57
CA GLU A 162 -5.60 19.10 -0.52
C GLU A 162 -4.06 19.08 -0.57
N LYS A 163 -3.41 19.26 0.58
CA LYS A 163 -1.95 19.20 0.71
C LYS A 163 -1.40 17.84 0.28
N MET A 164 -2.04 16.74 0.71
CA MET A 164 -1.67 15.38 0.34
C MET A 164 -1.72 15.17 -1.18
N VAL A 165 -2.81 15.52 -1.83
CA VAL A 165 -2.95 15.37 -3.29
C VAL A 165 -1.92 16.21 -4.02
N ARG A 166 -1.65 17.44 -3.57
CA ARG A 166 -0.64 18.32 -4.17
C ARG A 166 0.76 17.71 -4.08
N TYR A 167 1.16 17.17 -2.94
CA TYR A 167 2.48 16.54 -2.79
C TYR A 167 2.62 15.27 -3.63
N VAL A 168 1.57 14.45 -3.72
CA VAL A 168 1.58 13.30 -4.62
C VAL A 168 1.67 13.74 -6.09
N CYS A 169 0.97 14.79 -6.49
CA CYS A 169 1.09 15.33 -7.85
C CYS A 169 2.52 15.84 -8.15
N ARG A 170 3.18 16.51 -7.20
CA ARG A 170 4.59 16.92 -7.35
C ARG A 170 5.51 15.71 -7.54
N ALA A 171 5.30 14.62 -6.77
CA ALA A 171 6.04 13.39 -6.95
C ALA A 171 5.79 12.75 -8.32
N VAL A 172 4.54 12.67 -8.74
CA VAL A 172 4.13 12.12 -10.04
C VAL A 172 4.71 12.94 -11.20
N SER A 173 4.82 14.26 -11.08
CA SER A 173 5.45 15.11 -12.11
C SER A 173 6.94 14.80 -12.33
N GLN A 174 7.63 14.24 -11.34
CA GLN A 174 9.06 13.91 -11.44
C GLN A 174 9.33 12.48 -11.94
N LEU A 175 8.31 11.64 -12.12
CA LEU A 175 8.48 10.22 -12.46
C LEU A 175 9.28 10.00 -13.75
N GLU A 176 9.06 10.77 -14.80
CA GLU A 176 9.83 10.64 -16.05
C GLU A 176 11.30 11.01 -15.86
N GLN A 177 11.57 12.05 -15.08
CA GLN A 177 12.94 12.46 -14.78
C GLN A 177 13.64 11.37 -13.98
N TRP A 178 13.02 10.83 -12.94
CA TRP A 178 13.58 9.74 -12.15
C TRP A 178 13.80 8.47 -12.99
N LYS A 179 12.85 8.13 -13.84
CA LYS A 179 12.94 6.93 -14.71
C LYS A 179 14.05 7.05 -15.77
N ARG A 180 14.31 8.28 -16.27
CA ARG A 180 15.37 8.53 -17.27
C ARG A 180 16.74 8.73 -16.64
N SER A 181 16.80 9.09 -15.37
CA SER A 181 18.06 9.28 -14.65
C SER A 181 18.78 7.94 -14.51
N GLU A 182 20.08 7.93 -14.77
CA GLU A 182 20.93 6.81 -14.39
C GLU A 182 21.17 6.75 -12.87
N GLU A 183 20.81 7.81 -12.18
CA GLU A 183 20.91 7.93 -10.72
C GLU A 183 19.63 7.42 -10.06
N ILE A 184 19.81 6.55 -9.09
CA ILE A 184 18.71 6.01 -8.28
C ILE A 184 18.35 7.04 -7.21
N VAL A 185 17.07 7.39 -7.10
CA VAL A 185 16.56 8.35 -6.12
C VAL A 185 16.10 7.62 -4.86
N PRO A 186 16.70 7.90 -3.68
CA PRO A 186 16.17 7.37 -2.43
C PRO A 186 14.80 7.95 -2.13
N LEU A 187 13.82 7.09 -1.79
CA LEU A 187 12.44 7.50 -1.48
C LEU A 187 12.38 8.57 -0.38
N ALA A 188 13.20 8.41 0.67
CA ALA A 188 13.25 9.36 1.78
C ALA A 188 13.76 10.75 1.35
N VAL A 189 14.70 10.81 0.38
CA VAL A 189 15.19 12.07 -0.18
C VAL A 189 14.09 12.74 -1.00
N ALA A 190 13.49 12.02 -1.94
CA ALA A 190 12.36 12.52 -2.72
C ALA A 190 11.20 12.99 -1.83
N ALA A 191 10.87 12.24 -0.80
CA ALA A 191 9.81 12.59 0.15
C ALA A 191 10.16 13.88 0.93
N ALA A 192 11.41 14.03 1.39
CA ALA A 192 11.87 15.21 2.11
C ALA A 192 11.85 16.46 1.22
N GLU A 193 12.32 16.36 -0.03
CA GLU A 193 12.32 17.47 -0.99
C GLU A 193 10.91 17.97 -1.31
N ILE A 194 9.96 17.04 -1.48
CA ILE A 194 8.59 17.36 -1.86
C ILE A 194 7.75 17.86 -0.68
N SER A 195 7.89 17.24 0.50
CA SER A 195 6.98 17.44 1.63
C SER A 195 7.64 18.03 2.88
N GLY A 196 8.97 18.02 2.96
CA GLY A 196 9.74 18.32 4.17
C GLY A 196 9.79 17.15 5.18
N ASN A 197 9.17 15.99 4.86
CA ASN A 197 9.16 14.82 5.72
C ASN A 197 9.71 13.59 4.97
N PRO A 198 10.84 13.00 5.37
CA PRO A 198 11.45 11.85 4.70
C PRO A 198 10.57 10.57 4.74
N HIS A 199 9.61 10.50 5.68
CA HIS A 199 8.68 9.38 5.84
C HIS A 199 7.33 9.58 5.15
N TYR A 200 7.17 10.66 4.38
CA TYR A 200 5.88 11.05 3.81
C TYR A 200 5.29 10.00 2.86
N PHE A 201 6.14 9.38 2.06
CA PHE A 201 5.74 8.36 1.09
C PHE A 201 6.03 6.92 1.53
N ASP A 202 6.26 6.68 2.83
CA ASP A 202 6.45 5.34 3.35
C ASP A 202 5.21 4.47 3.09
N ARG A 203 5.42 3.17 2.84
CA ARG A 203 4.37 2.22 2.45
C ARG A 203 3.15 2.23 3.38
N ASN A 204 3.37 2.42 4.67
CA ASN A 204 2.33 2.33 5.70
C ASN A 204 1.63 3.68 5.96
N THR A 205 1.99 4.74 5.25
CA THR A 205 1.32 6.04 5.35
C THR A 205 0.14 6.12 4.37
N THR A 206 -0.82 7.00 4.66
CA THR A 206 -1.93 7.28 3.74
C THR A 206 -1.42 7.91 2.45
N GLU A 207 -0.44 8.80 2.57
CA GLU A 207 0.24 9.50 1.48
C GLU A 207 1.03 8.53 0.61
N GLY A 208 1.79 7.62 1.21
CA GLY A 208 2.50 6.55 0.51
C GLY A 208 1.55 5.59 -0.20
N SER A 209 0.39 5.31 0.40
CA SER A 209 -0.67 4.52 -0.24
C SER A 209 -1.26 5.24 -1.47
N LEU A 210 -1.48 6.55 -1.38
CA LEU A 210 -1.96 7.35 -2.52
C LEU A 210 -0.90 7.44 -3.62
N PHE A 211 0.37 7.64 -3.25
CA PHE A 211 1.49 7.63 -4.19
C PHE A 211 1.63 6.26 -4.89
N THR A 212 1.50 5.16 -4.15
CA THR A 212 1.50 3.80 -4.72
C THR A 212 0.38 3.61 -5.75
N GLN A 213 -0.82 4.13 -5.50
CA GLN A 213 -1.92 4.11 -6.46
C GLN A 213 -1.60 4.89 -7.74
N ALA A 214 -0.93 6.03 -7.60
CA ALA A 214 -0.49 6.84 -8.74
C ALA A 214 0.59 6.12 -9.56
N LEU A 215 1.53 5.44 -8.90
CA LEU A 215 2.54 4.61 -9.56
C LEU A 215 1.93 3.43 -10.31
N CYS A 216 0.93 2.75 -9.72
CA CYS A 216 0.20 1.67 -10.39
C CYS A 216 -0.53 2.17 -11.65
N TRP A 217 -1.12 3.35 -11.60
CA TRP A 217 -1.73 3.98 -12.77
C TRP A 217 -0.68 4.27 -13.86
N TYR A 218 0.48 4.85 -13.46
CA TYR A 218 1.54 5.22 -14.39
C TYR A 218 2.19 4.00 -15.08
N GLU A 219 2.53 2.96 -14.33
CA GLU A 219 3.16 1.72 -14.82
C GLU A 219 2.14 0.69 -15.34
N LYS A 220 0.83 0.97 -15.28
CA LYS A 220 -0.26 0.02 -15.62
C LYS A 220 -0.14 -1.31 -14.86
N ALA A 221 0.27 -1.21 -13.60
CA ALA A 221 0.53 -2.34 -12.72
C ALA A 221 -0.62 -2.57 -11.74
N GLU A 222 -0.74 -3.80 -11.24
CA GLU A 222 -1.63 -4.13 -10.14
C GLU A 222 -1.11 -3.60 -8.80
N LEU A 223 -2.00 -3.46 -7.82
CA LEU A 223 -1.62 -3.02 -6.48
C LEU A 223 -0.72 -4.04 -5.79
N PRO A 224 0.42 -3.60 -5.24
CA PRO A 224 1.36 -4.48 -4.55
C PRO A 224 0.72 -5.15 -3.33
N GLN A 225 0.72 -6.48 -3.28
CA GLN A 225 0.19 -7.27 -2.17
C GLN A 225 1.19 -7.39 -1.01
N ASN A 226 2.49 -7.22 -1.28
CA ASN A 226 3.55 -7.37 -0.30
C ASN A 226 4.64 -6.30 -0.48
N THR A 227 5.63 -6.29 0.43
CA THR A 227 6.72 -5.31 0.41
C THR A 227 7.63 -5.47 -0.81
N TYR A 228 7.78 -6.69 -1.30
CA TYR A 228 8.60 -6.98 -2.48
C TYR A 228 8.01 -6.32 -3.73
N GLN A 229 6.75 -6.58 -4.05
CA GLN A 229 6.05 -5.99 -5.19
C GLN A 229 6.00 -4.45 -5.11
N TRP A 230 5.84 -3.91 -3.89
CA TRP A 230 5.90 -2.46 -3.68
C TRP A 230 7.29 -1.89 -4.01
N ARG A 231 8.37 -2.59 -3.63
CA ARG A 231 9.72 -2.20 -3.99
C ARG A 231 9.98 -2.30 -5.50
N GLU A 232 9.50 -3.35 -6.15
CA GLU A 232 9.58 -3.47 -7.61
C GLU A 232 8.88 -2.31 -8.33
N LEU A 233 7.68 -1.94 -7.87
CA LEU A 233 6.93 -0.82 -8.43
C LEU A 233 7.72 0.50 -8.31
N LEU A 234 8.33 0.79 -7.17
CA LEU A 234 9.20 1.96 -7.01
C LEU A 234 10.40 1.90 -7.96
N GLN A 235 10.99 0.72 -8.12
CA GLN A 235 12.14 0.52 -9.00
C GLN A 235 11.83 0.81 -10.47
N CYS A 236 10.62 0.48 -10.93
CA CYS A 236 10.21 0.77 -12.31
C CYS A 236 10.30 2.27 -12.64
N VAL A 237 10.23 3.13 -11.62
CA VAL A 237 10.32 4.59 -11.77
C VAL A 237 11.64 5.19 -11.24
N GLY A 238 12.65 4.35 -10.98
CA GLY A 238 13.99 4.81 -10.54
C GLY A 238 14.08 5.19 -9.06
N ILE A 239 13.07 4.84 -8.25
CA ILE A 239 13.06 5.11 -6.81
C ILE A 239 13.44 3.86 -6.03
N VAL A 240 14.21 4.03 -4.95
CA VAL A 240 14.50 2.94 -4.00
C VAL A 240 14.18 3.39 -2.57
N PRO A 241 13.64 2.50 -1.75
CA PRO A 241 13.42 2.82 -0.34
C PRO A 241 14.71 3.15 0.41
N ASP A 242 15.82 2.49 0.02
CA ASP A 242 17.12 2.60 0.69
C ASP A 242 18.24 2.04 -0.19
N ASN A 243 19.35 2.77 -0.33
CA ASN A 243 20.50 2.39 -1.14
C ASN A 243 21.53 1.52 -0.38
N ILE A 244 21.59 1.62 0.94
CA ILE A 244 22.63 0.99 1.76
C ILE A 244 22.17 -0.35 2.33
N SER A 245 20.93 -0.48 2.76
CA SER A 245 20.39 -1.74 3.29
C SER A 245 20.12 -2.80 2.21
N SER A 246 20.21 -2.42 0.93
CA SER A 246 20.18 -3.38 -0.17
C SER A 246 21.58 -3.95 -0.39
N LEU A 247 21.78 -5.20 0.04
CA LEU A 247 23.08 -5.87 0.06
C LEU A 247 23.08 -7.08 -0.86
N VAL A 248 24.27 -7.43 -1.37
CA VAL A 248 24.58 -8.73 -1.96
C VAL A 248 25.97 -9.16 -1.50
N HIS A 249 26.09 -10.39 -1.03
CA HIS A 249 27.38 -10.97 -0.69
C HIS A 249 28.02 -11.54 -1.95
N ALA A 250 29.29 -11.27 -2.12
CA ALA A 250 30.06 -11.68 -3.30
C ALA A 250 31.39 -12.30 -2.92
N PHE A 251 31.82 -13.28 -3.71
CA PHE A 251 33.11 -13.90 -3.63
C PHE A 251 33.63 -14.17 -5.04
N GLY A 252 34.87 -13.79 -5.33
CA GLY A 252 35.51 -14.04 -6.61
C GLY A 252 34.90 -13.29 -7.80
N ILE A 253 34.34 -12.10 -7.60
CA ILE A 253 33.79 -11.23 -8.64
C ILE A 253 34.64 -9.97 -8.77
N ARG A 254 35.16 -9.70 -9.95
CA ARG A 254 35.91 -8.47 -10.28
C ARG A 254 34.96 -7.43 -10.85
N LEU A 255 35.12 -6.19 -10.45
CA LEU A 255 34.25 -5.07 -10.87
C LEU A 255 35.09 -4.00 -11.57
N LYS A 256 34.62 -3.51 -12.72
CA LYS A 256 35.27 -2.44 -13.49
C LYS A 256 34.47 -1.16 -13.37
N LYS A 257 35.17 -0.08 -13.05
CA LYS A 257 34.61 1.25 -12.95
C LYS A 257 35.43 2.22 -13.79
N GLN A 258 34.77 2.98 -14.66
CA GLN A 258 35.46 3.95 -15.52
C GLN A 258 36.71 3.36 -16.22
N GLU A 259 36.55 2.24 -16.91
CA GLU A 259 37.61 1.55 -17.65
C GLU A 259 38.75 0.93 -16.80
N ILE A 260 38.68 0.99 -15.48
CA ILE A 260 39.70 0.46 -14.57
C ILE A 260 39.06 -0.64 -13.69
N TRP A 261 39.76 -1.78 -13.56
CA TRP A 261 39.41 -2.79 -12.58
C TRP A 261 39.60 -2.21 -11.18
N HIS A 262 38.53 -2.22 -10.40
CA HIS A 262 38.51 -1.56 -9.09
C HIS A 262 39.44 -2.27 -8.10
N PRO A 263 40.50 -1.60 -7.58
CA PRO A 263 41.60 -2.26 -6.87
C PRO A 263 41.18 -2.99 -5.60
N ALA A 264 40.13 -2.51 -4.89
CA ALA A 264 39.63 -3.18 -3.70
C ALA A 264 39.06 -4.57 -4.03
N TYR A 265 38.25 -4.72 -5.10
CA TYR A 265 37.67 -6.00 -5.46
C TYR A 265 38.69 -6.94 -6.07
N GLU A 266 39.72 -6.42 -6.77
CA GLU A 266 40.88 -7.18 -7.17
C GLU A 266 41.65 -7.76 -5.97
N ALA A 267 41.79 -6.97 -4.89
CA ALA A 267 42.43 -7.42 -3.67
C ALA A 267 41.63 -8.52 -2.99
N PHE A 268 40.33 -8.37 -2.83
CA PHE A 268 39.44 -9.39 -2.28
C PHE A 268 39.54 -10.72 -3.07
N CYS A 269 39.51 -10.63 -4.41
CA CYS A 269 39.64 -11.81 -5.25
C CYS A 269 41.02 -12.50 -5.08
N ARG A 270 42.11 -11.74 -4.95
CA ARG A 270 43.45 -12.31 -4.72
C ARG A 270 43.61 -12.92 -3.32
N CYS A 271 42.99 -12.31 -2.32
CA CYS A 271 43.05 -12.82 -0.95
C CYS A 271 42.10 -14.00 -0.73
N GLY A 272 41.16 -14.25 -1.64
CA GLY A 272 40.12 -15.27 -1.46
C GLY A 272 39.14 -14.90 -0.34
N GLU A 273 38.83 -13.59 -0.20
CA GLU A 273 37.93 -13.07 0.82
C GLU A 273 36.58 -12.66 0.24
N PRO A 274 35.49 -12.88 0.97
CA PRO A 274 34.17 -12.37 0.61
C PRO A 274 34.07 -10.87 0.88
N TYR A 275 33.13 -10.22 0.18
CA TYR A 275 32.79 -8.84 0.41
C TYR A 275 31.31 -8.61 0.18
N VAL A 276 30.81 -7.48 0.67
CA VAL A 276 29.41 -7.08 0.53
C VAL A 276 29.33 -5.88 -0.39
N LEU A 277 28.38 -5.90 -1.31
CA LEU A 277 28.10 -4.80 -2.23
C LEU A 277 26.74 -4.20 -1.90
N THR A 278 26.72 -2.87 -1.82
CA THR A 278 25.52 -2.04 -1.76
C THR A 278 25.21 -1.46 -3.14
N MET A 279 24.07 -0.79 -3.28
CA MET A 279 23.79 -0.04 -4.51
C MET A 279 24.83 1.06 -4.76
N GLU A 280 25.35 1.69 -3.71
CA GLU A 280 26.38 2.73 -3.83
C GLU A 280 27.71 2.16 -4.37
N ASN A 281 28.08 0.95 -3.95
CA ASN A 281 29.25 0.26 -4.52
C ASN A 281 29.08 -0.06 -6.00
N LEU A 282 27.85 -0.35 -6.45
CA LEU A 282 27.54 -0.69 -7.84
C LEU A 282 27.34 0.53 -8.74
N LYS A 283 27.35 1.75 -8.16
CA LYS A 283 27.23 2.98 -8.93
C LYS A 283 28.44 3.19 -9.84
N GLY A 284 28.18 3.33 -11.13
CA GLY A 284 29.22 3.53 -12.15
C GLY A 284 30.04 2.27 -12.47
N ILE A 285 29.63 1.07 -12.03
CA ILE A 285 30.21 -0.19 -12.51
C ILE A 285 29.72 -0.45 -13.93
N THR A 286 30.68 -0.64 -14.84
CA THR A 286 30.43 -0.82 -16.28
C THR A 286 30.58 -2.29 -16.72
N GLU A 287 31.43 -3.05 -16.03
CA GLU A 287 31.74 -4.44 -16.41
C GLU A 287 31.97 -5.29 -15.16
N VAL A 288 31.63 -6.58 -15.27
CA VAL A 288 31.79 -7.59 -14.22
C VAL A 288 32.51 -8.78 -14.79
N GLN A 289 33.47 -9.33 -14.05
CA GLN A 289 34.18 -10.55 -14.45
C GLN A 289 34.31 -11.51 -13.26
N PRO A 290 33.87 -12.78 -13.38
CA PRO A 290 34.13 -13.81 -12.39
C PRO A 290 35.61 -14.25 -12.46
N VAL A 291 36.14 -14.76 -11.35
CA VAL A 291 37.46 -15.42 -11.36
C VAL A 291 37.39 -16.80 -12.03
N GLY A 292 36.21 -17.41 -12.14
CA GLY A 292 35.91 -18.63 -12.90
C GLY A 292 35.28 -18.33 -14.25
N THR A 293 34.54 -19.29 -14.78
CA THR A 293 33.85 -19.20 -16.10
C THR A 293 32.35 -18.85 -15.95
N CYS A 294 31.80 -18.93 -14.75
CA CYS A 294 30.39 -18.71 -14.42
C CYS A 294 30.24 -18.16 -12.99
N VAL A 295 29.05 -17.81 -12.64
CA VAL A 295 28.70 -17.35 -11.30
C VAL A 295 27.62 -18.26 -10.71
N TYR A 296 27.86 -18.79 -9.51
CA TYR A 296 26.88 -19.53 -8.74
C TYR A 296 26.21 -18.60 -7.73
N ILE A 297 24.90 -18.64 -7.65
CA ILE A 297 24.12 -17.83 -6.74
C ILE A 297 23.37 -18.76 -5.79
N VAL A 298 23.48 -18.51 -4.50
CA VAL A 298 22.70 -19.21 -3.46
C VAL A 298 21.82 -18.24 -2.69
N GLU A 299 20.75 -18.75 -2.15
CA GLU A 299 19.77 -17.96 -1.40
C GLU A 299 20.26 -17.67 0.02
N ASN A 300 20.81 -18.69 0.70
CA ASN A 300 21.07 -18.69 2.13
C ASN A 300 22.54 -18.34 2.45
N GLU A 301 22.75 -17.47 3.48
CA GLU A 301 24.09 -17.05 3.90
C GLU A 301 24.94 -18.20 4.48
N MET A 302 24.31 -19.16 5.16
CA MET A 302 25.02 -20.28 5.72
C MET A 302 25.54 -21.23 4.62
N VAL A 303 24.74 -21.43 3.58
CA VAL A 303 25.12 -22.16 2.38
C VAL A 303 26.28 -21.46 1.66
N PHE A 304 26.18 -20.13 1.50
CA PHE A 304 27.25 -19.31 0.93
C PHE A 304 28.56 -19.45 1.73
N SER A 305 28.48 -19.33 3.06
CA SER A 305 29.65 -19.44 3.93
C SER A 305 30.31 -20.82 3.81
N TYR A 306 29.52 -21.90 3.85
CA TYR A 306 30.04 -23.25 3.66
C TYR A 306 30.71 -23.44 2.30
N LEU A 307 30.03 -23.07 1.23
CA LEU A 307 30.58 -23.24 -0.12
C LEU A 307 31.85 -22.41 -0.34
N MET A 308 31.88 -21.19 0.17
CA MET A 308 33.06 -20.32 0.12
C MET A 308 34.28 -20.96 0.78
N GLU A 309 34.12 -21.59 1.94
CA GLU A 309 35.21 -22.33 2.59
C GLU A 309 35.70 -23.52 1.76
N GLN A 310 34.78 -24.27 1.15
CA GLN A 310 35.10 -25.44 0.34
C GLN A 310 35.75 -25.10 -1.01
N VAL A 311 35.52 -23.90 -1.55
CA VAL A 311 36.09 -23.47 -2.84
C VAL A 311 37.37 -22.64 -2.70
N GLN A 312 37.90 -22.47 -1.49
CA GLN A 312 39.18 -21.75 -1.30
C GLN A 312 40.29 -22.29 -2.21
N GLY A 313 41.03 -21.39 -2.84
CA GLY A 313 42.06 -21.71 -3.80
C GLY A 313 41.56 -22.22 -5.18
N LYS A 314 40.24 -22.30 -5.39
CA LYS A 314 39.65 -22.65 -6.67
C LYS A 314 39.13 -21.39 -7.41
N LYS A 315 39.09 -21.47 -8.74
CA LYS A 315 38.53 -20.39 -9.59
C LYS A 315 37.00 -20.48 -9.62
N VAL A 316 36.35 -20.15 -8.53
CA VAL A 316 34.91 -20.17 -8.37
C VAL A 316 34.41 -18.78 -7.95
N SER A 317 33.28 -18.38 -8.48
CA SER A 317 32.61 -17.12 -8.14
C SER A 317 31.25 -17.41 -7.56
N LEU A 318 30.97 -16.85 -6.37
CA LEU A 318 29.76 -17.07 -5.62
C LEU A 318 29.07 -15.74 -5.32
N LEU A 319 27.74 -15.75 -5.31
CA LEU A 319 26.90 -14.69 -4.76
C LEU A 319 25.90 -15.27 -3.76
N CYS A 320 25.51 -14.48 -2.76
CA CYS A 320 24.37 -14.79 -1.91
C CYS A 320 23.38 -13.64 -1.92
N THR A 321 22.11 -13.98 -2.13
CA THR A 321 21.00 -13.02 -2.18
C THR A 321 20.38 -12.72 -0.82
N SER A 322 20.69 -13.51 0.20
CA SER A 322 20.12 -13.39 1.56
C SER A 322 18.59 -13.42 1.52
N GLY A 323 18.05 -14.52 1.00
CA GLY A 323 16.64 -14.68 0.68
C GLY A 323 16.27 -14.02 -0.64
N GLN A 324 15.13 -13.34 -0.66
CA GLN A 324 14.64 -12.62 -1.85
C GLN A 324 15.66 -11.59 -2.35
N PRO A 325 16.12 -11.68 -3.63
CA PRO A 325 17.09 -10.75 -4.19
C PRO A 325 16.60 -9.29 -4.09
N ARG A 326 17.41 -8.45 -3.45
CA ARG A 326 17.18 -7.02 -3.35
C ARG A 326 17.88 -6.29 -4.51
N TYR A 327 17.80 -4.95 -4.51
CA TYR A 327 18.32 -4.12 -5.59
C TYR A 327 19.77 -4.37 -5.93
N ALA A 328 20.66 -4.42 -4.94
CA ALA A 328 22.08 -4.66 -5.19
C ALA A 328 22.31 -6.03 -5.88
N ALA A 329 21.61 -7.07 -5.41
CA ALA A 329 21.68 -8.39 -6.03
C ALA A 329 21.15 -8.35 -7.48
N LEU A 330 19.97 -7.76 -7.72
CA LEU A 330 19.38 -7.66 -9.05
C LEU A 330 20.23 -6.82 -10.02
N LYS A 331 20.82 -5.70 -9.54
CA LYS A 331 21.73 -4.88 -10.34
C LYS A 331 22.99 -5.65 -10.71
N LEU A 332 23.61 -6.36 -9.74
CA LEU A 332 24.80 -7.16 -9.99
C LEU A 332 24.50 -8.33 -10.97
N ILE A 333 23.38 -9.05 -10.77
CA ILE A 333 22.93 -10.10 -11.68
C ILE A 333 22.71 -9.52 -13.09
N SER A 334 22.10 -8.35 -13.22
CA SER A 334 21.90 -7.69 -14.51
C SER A 334 23.24 -7.40 -15.22
N LEU A 335 24.24 -6.91 -14.50
CA LEU A 335 25.58 -6.67 -15.04
C LEU A 335 26.25 -7.97 -15.49
N ILE A 336 26.12 -9.05 -14.71
CA ILE A 336 26.64 -10.38 -15.07
C ILE A 336 25.98 -10.89 -16.34
N VAL A 337 24.65 -10.77 -16.46
CA VAL A 337 23.89 -11.15 -17.67
C VAL A 337 24.31 -10.34 -18.89
N GLN A 338 24.49 -9.01 -18.73
CA GLN A 338 24.96 -8.12 -19.80
C GLN A 338 26.37 -8.48 -20.30
N SER A 339 27.23 -8.94 -19.39
CA SER A 339 28.57 -9.41 -19.71
C SER A 339 28.59 -10.82 -20.37
N GLY A 340 27.41 -11.42 -20.58
CA GLY A 340 27.31 -12.75 -21.22
C GLY A 340 27.76 -13.94 -20.35
N ILE A 341 27.93 -13.73 -19.05
CA ILE A 341 28.42 -14.71 -18.09
C ILE A 341 27.31 -15.69 -17.71
N PRO A 342 27.54 -17.02 -17.75
CA PRO A 342 26.55 -18.00 -17.27
C PRO A 342 26.28 -17.86 -15.78
N ILE A 343 25.02 -17.99 -15.39
CA ILE A 343 24.58 -17.91 -14.01
C ILE A 343 23.86 -19.21 -13.64
N TYR A 344 24.23 -19.77 -12.51
CA TYR A 344 23.57 -20.91 -11.89
C TYR A 344 23.01 -20.52 -10.55
N TYR A 345 21.69 -20.68 -10.36
CA TYR A 345 20.99 -20.31 -9.14
C TYR A 345 20.51 -21.56 -8.39
N SER A 346 20.64 -21.53 -7.07
CA SER A 346 20.05 -22.50 -6.16
C SER A 346 19.34 -21.76 -5.00
N GLY A 347 18.19 -22.25 -4.60
CA GLY A 347 17.41 -21.76 -3.46
C GLY A 347 16.79 -22.91 -2.68
N ASP A 348 16.12 -22.61 -1.59
CA ASP A 348 15.37 -23.59 -0.82
C ASP A 348 14.25 -24.21 -1.67
N LEU A 349 13.98 -25.48 -1.43
CA LEU A 349 12.94 -26.25 -2.11
C LEU A 349 11.65 -26.20 -1.31
N ASP A 350 11.19 -24.95 -1.08
CA ASP A 350 9.95 -24.60 -0.45
C ASP A 350 9.14 -23.64 -1.34
N PRO A 351 7.90 -23.24 -0.96
CA PRO A 351 7.08 -22.34 -1.78
C PRO A 351 7.70 -20.98 -2.06
N ASP A 352 8.52 -20.44 -1.15
CA ASP A 352 9.12 -19.13 -1.28
C ASP A 352 10.41 -19.19 -2.12
N GLY A 353 11.31 -20.15 -1.86
CA GLY A 353 12.57 -20.33 -2.59
C GLY A 353 12.36 -20.73 -4.06
N ILE A 354 11.43 -21.68 -4.35
CA ILE A 354 11.05 -22.00 -5.73
C ILE A 354 10.42 -20.79 -6.43
N GLY A 355 9.60 -20.01 -5.70
CA GLY A 355 9.03 -18.78 -6.21
C GLY A 355 10.07 -17.70 -6.51
N ILE A 356 11.16 -17.61 -5.74
CA ILE A 356 12.30 -16.71 -6.02
C ILE A 356 13.01 -17.13 -7.30
N ALA A 357 13.33 -18.43 -7.44
CA ALA A 357 13.98 -18.98 -8.62
C ALA A 357 13.15 -18.70 -9.90
N ASP A 358 11.85 -18.95 -9.85
CA ASP A 358 10.95 -18.71 -10.99
C ASP A 358 10.88 -17.23 -11.37
N ARG A 359 10.83 -16.30 -10.41
CA ARG A 359 10.86 -14.85 -10.67
C ARG A 359 12.18 -14.39 -11.28
N LEU A 360 13.31 -14.92 -10.82
CA LEU A 360 14.62 -14.63 -11.43
C LEU A 360 14.65 -15.09 -12.90
N TRP A 361 14.15 -16.28 -13.17
CA TRP A 361 14.05 -16.76 -14.55
C TRP A 361 13.09 -15.93 -15.40
N GLN A 362 11.93 -15.53 -14.87
CA GLN A 362 11.01 -14.64 -15.60
C GLN A 362 11.65 -13.31 -15.96
N ARG A 363 12.54 -12.78 -15.11
CA ARG A 363 13.22 -11.51 -15.33
C ARG A 363 14.40 -11.60 -16.32
N PHE A 364 15.19 -12.67 -16.25
CA PHE A 364 16.44 -12.79 -16.98
C PHE A 364 16.42 -13.89 -18.05
N GLY A 365 15.33 -14.62 -18.15
CA GLY A 365 15.15 -15.70 -19.14
C GLY A 365 16.13 -16.85 -18.95
N ASN A 366 16.49 -17.48 -20.04
CA ASN A 366 17.43 -18.63 -20.10
C ASN A 366 18.88 -18.26 -19.72
N ARG A 367 19.14 -17.02 -19.28
CA ARG A 367 20.42 -16.61 -18.70
C ARG A 367 20.63 -17.14 -17.30
N ILE A 368 19.52 -17.54 -16.63
CA ILE A 368 19.54 -18.18 -15.31
C ILE A 368 19.30 -19.68 -15.51
N CYS A 369 20.28 -20.49 -15.16
CA CYS A 369 20.16 -21.92 -15.02
C CYS A 369 20.02 -22.30 -13.54
N PHE A 370 19.51 -23.50 -13.24
CA PHE A 370 19.33 -23.97 -11.88
C PHE A 370 20.28 -25.11 -11.56
N PHE A 371 20.68 -25.20 -10.29
CA PHE A 371 21.43 -26.34 -9.76
C PHE A 371 20.95 -26.65 -8.34
N GLY A 372 20.95 -27.92 -7.95
CA GLY A 372 20.42 -28.30 -6.63
C GLY A 372 18.91 -28.05 -6.46
N MET A 373 18.15 -27.99 -7.57
CA MET A 373 16.72 -27.69 -7.56
C MET A 373 15.88 -28.73 -8.33
N SER A 374 16.42 -29.90 -8.62
CA SER A 374 15.71 -31.00 -9.27
C SER A 374 14.76 -31.72 -8.28
N PRO A 375 13.85 -32.59 -8.79
CA PRO A 375 13.06 -33.46 -7.93
C PRO A 375 13.90 -34.40 -7.04
N GLU A 376 15.10 -34.80 -7.50
CA GLU A 376 16.02 -35.61 -6.73
C GLU A 376 16.67 -34.81 -5.60
N ASP A 377 17.14 -33.60 -5.89
CA ASP A 377 17.65 -32.67 -4.88
C ASP A 377 16.61 -32.41 -3.79
N TYR A 378 15.33 -32.27 -4.17
CA TYR A 378 14.25 -32.12 -3.19
C TYR A 378 14.13 -33.34 -2.27
N ARG A 379 14.17 -34.57 -2.81
CA ARG A 379 14.10 -35.77 -1.98
C ARG A 379 15.26 -35.85 -0.97
N ASN A 380 16.45 -35.42 -1.41
CA ASN A 380 17.64 -35.41 -0.57
C ASN A 380 17.63 -34.27 0.47
N SER A 381 16.99 -33.13 0.13
CA SER A 381 16.88 -31.94 1.00
C SER A 381 15.70 -31.96 1.97
N LEU A 382 14.84 -32.98 1.93
CA LEU A 382 13.55 -33.03 2.62
C LEU A 382 13.70 -32.79 4.13
N SER A 383 12.92 -31.85 4.66
CA SER A 383 12.82 -31.56 6.09
C SER A 383 11.58 -32.17 6.71
N LYS A 384 11.46 -32.02 8.06
CA LYS A 384 10.25 -32.37 8.80
C LYS A 384 9.21 -31.23 8.79
N GLU A 385 9.57 -30.05 8.34
CA GLU A 385 8.75 -28.85 8.37
C GLU A 385 7.70 -28.90 7.26
N ALA A 386 6.43 -28.74 7.65
CA ALA A 386 5.31 -28.72 6.75
C ALA A 386 4.77 -27.29 6.57
N PHE A 387 4.30 -26.96 5.36
CA PHE A 387 3.67 -25.69 5.07
C PHE A 387 2.17 -25.84 4.77
N GLY A 388 1.42 -24.78 5.03
CA GLY A 388 -0.03 -24.78 4.88
C GLY A 388 -0.53 -24.53 3.45
N GLU A 389 -1.85 -24.39 3.30
CA GLU A 389 -2.55 -24.24 2.03
C GLU A 389 -2.08 -23.02 1.21
N ASN A 390 -1.73 -21.92 1.86
CA ASN A 390 -1.21 -20.73 1.18
C ASN A 390 0.12 -21.02 0.44
N GLY A 391 0.99 -21.84 1.04
CA GLY A 391 2.22 -22.28 0.38
C GLY A 391 1.92 -23.16 -0.85
N ARG A 392 0.95 -24.08 -0.74
CA ARG A 392 0.53 -24.94 -1.87
C ARG A 392 0.04 -24.11 -3.07
N LYS A 393 -0.76 -23.06 -2.80
CA LYS A 393 -1.26 -22.15 -3.86
C LYS A 393 -0.14 -21.38 -4.57
N LYS A 394 0.90 -20.96 -3.83
CA LYS A 394 2.07 -20.29 -4.47
C LYS A 394 2.74 -21.18 -5.53
N LEU A 395 2.84 -22.48 -5.26
CA LEU A 395 3.47 -23.44 -6.18
C LEU A 395 2.67 -23.73 -7.46
N GLU A 396 1.36 -23.44 -7.48
CA GLU A 396 0.52 -23.60 -8.69
C GLU A 396 0.87 -22.60 -9.81
N HIS A 397 1.54 -21.51 -9.47
CA HIS A 397 1.82 -20.41 -10.39
C HIS A 397 3.24 -20.42 -10.95
N ILE A 398 4.03 -21.48 -10.72
CA ILE A 398 5.39 -21.63 -11.24
C ILE A 398 5.37 -21.74 -12.77
N ARG A 399 6.11 -20.86 -13.45
CA ARG A 399 6.11 -20.74 -14.91
C ARG A 399 7.26 -21.47 -15.57
N ASN A 400 8.41 -21.55 -14.91
CA ASN A 400 9.57 -22.24 -15.46
C ASN A 400 9.30 -23.75 -15.61
N PRO A 401 9.49 -24.34 -16.81
CA PRO A 401 9.21 -25.76 -17.03
C PRO A 401 10.04 -26.71 -16.16
N LEU A 402 11.33 -26.39 -15.92
CA LEU A 402 12.24 -27.23 -15.13
C LEU A 402 11.88 -27.22 -13.64
N LEU A 403 11.44 -26.08 -13.11
CA LEU A 403 11.02 -25.97 -11.72
C LEU A 403 9.63 -26.54 -11.46
N ARG A 404 8.80 -26.68 -12.49
CA ARG A 404 7.40 -27.11 -12.34
C ARG A 404 7.29 -28.52 -11.78
N GLU A 405 8.13 -29.45 -12.22
CA GLU A 405 8.13 -30.83 -11.73
C GLU A 405 8.48 -30.88 -10.23
N THR A 406 9.53 -30.16 -9.83
CA THR A 406 9.91 -30.04 -8.43
C THR A 406 8.83 -29.34 -7.60
N ALA A 407 8.24 -28.26 -8.11
CA ALA A 407 7.15 -27.54 -7.44
C ALA A 407 5.92 -28.43 -7.20
N GLU A 408 5.55 -29.28 -8.17
CA GLU A 408 4.47 -30.23 -7.99
C GLU A 408 4.77 -31.29 -6.94
N LEU A 409 6.02 -31.78 -6.89
CA LEU A 409 6.46 -32.73 -5.89
C LEU A 409 6.42 -32.13 -4.49
N VAL A 410 6.95 -30.90 -4.32
CA VAL A 410 6.90 -30.11 -3.08
C VAL A 410 5.45 -29.86 -2.66
N ARG A 411 4.57 -29.48 -3.58
CA ARG A 411 3.15 -29.27 -3.32
C ARG A 411 2.43 -30.50 -2.84
N LYS A 412 2.70 -31.66 -3.47
CA LYS A 412 2.10 -32.95 -3.08
C LYS A 412 2.59 -33.42 -1.72
N THR A 413 3.88 -33.29 -1.45
CA THR A 413 4.49 -33.70 -0.18
C THR A 413 4.09 -32.79 0.98
N GLY A 414 3.93 -31.46 0.71
CA GLY A 414 3.58 -30.46 1.70
C GLY A 414 4.67 -30.18 2.73
N LYS A 415 5.93 -30.52 2.43
CA LYS A 415 7.10 -30.32 3.30
C LYS A 415 8.15 -29.50 2.57
N ALA A 416 8.89 -28.68 3.34
CA ALA A 416 10.02 -27.94 2.82
C ALA A 416 11.27 -28.82 2.64
N GLY A 417 12.11 -28.49 1.66
CA GLY A 417 13.45 -28.99 1.51
C GLY A 417 14.43 -27.83 1.63
N TYR A 418 15.50 -28.00 2.41
CA TYR A 418 16.45 -26.93 2.72
C TYR A 418 17.82 -27.20 2.05
N GLN A 419 18.45 -26.13 1.54
CA GLN A 419 19.77 -26.19 0.92
C GLN A 419 20.84 -26.77 1.87
N GLU A 420 20.73 -26.54 3.16
CA GLU A 420 21.64 -27.03 4.19
C GLU A 420 21.69 -28.56 4.25
N ASN A 421 20.65 -29.26 3.83
CA ASN A 421 20.60 -30.72 3.81
C ASN A 421 21.35 -31.33 2.61
N ILE A 422 21.68 -30.52 1.58
CA ILE A 422 22.35 -30.96 0.34
C ILE A 422 23.66 -30.20 0.07
N LEU A 423 24.33 -29.71 1.09
CA LEU A 423 25.56 -28.91 0.94
C LEU A 423 26.67 -29.61 0.16
N LYS A 424 26.84 -30.92 0.34
CA LYS A 424 27.85 -31.72 -0.38
C LYS A 424 27.52 -31.82 -1.86
N GLU A 425 26.29 -32.08 -2.19
CA GLU A 425 25.78 -32.15 -3.56
C GLU A 425 25.92 -30.80 -4.26
N LEU A 426 25.60 -29.69 -3.58
CA LEU A 426 25.81 -28.35 -4.12
C LEU A 426 27.30 -28.09 -4.42
N PHE A 427 28.18 -28.44 -3.50
CA PHE A 427 29.62 -28.29 -3.70
C PHE A 427 30.13 -29.16 -4.87
N GLU A 428 29.72 -30.43 -4.97
CA GLU A 428 30.09 -31.32 -6.06
C GLU A 428 29.63 -30.76 -7.41
N ASN A 429 28.42 -30.23 -7.53
CA ASN A 429 27.91 -29.56 -8.73
C ASN A 429 28.77 -28.37 -9.15
N ILE A 430 29.24 -27.58 -8.18
CA ILE A 430 30.13 -26.43 -8.45
C ILE A 430 31.50 -26.91 -8.98
N VAL A 431 32.06 -27.93 -8.37
CA VAL A 431 33.42 -28.42 -8.76
C VAL A 431 33.43 -29.15 -10.09
N ARG A 432 32.38 -29.89 -10.42
CA ARG A 432 32.22 -30.54 -11.73
C ARG A 432 32.08 -29.56 -12.89
N GLY A 433 31.76 -28.30 -12.61
CA GLY A 433 31.75 -27.20 -13.61
C GLY A 433 30.67 -27.28 -14.68
N ASN A 434 29.75 -28.24 -14.59
CA ASN A 434 28.63 -28.38 -15.52
C ASN A 434 27.41 -28.99 -14.82
N PRO A 435 26.60 -28.17 -14.11
CA PRO A 435 25.43 -28.66 -13.38
C PRO A 435 24.30 -29.19 -14.27
N ASN A 436 24.41 -29.05 -15.60
CA ASN A 436 23.37 -29.47 -16.57
C ASN A 436 23.56 -30.86 -17.14
N GLN A 437 24.49 -31.71 -16.67
CA GLN A 437 24.64 -33.08 -17.20
C GLN A 437 23.62 -34.08 -16.63
N ASN A 438 22.74 -33.69 -15.74
CA ASN A 438 21.69 -34.55 -15.16
C ASN A 438 20.25 -33.95 -15.29
N LEU A 439 20.02 -33.13 -16.33
CA LEU A 439 18.66 -32.70 -16.70
C LEU A 439 18.26 -33.25 -18.04
#